data_87597b47f612cec90a113a52a376f121
#
_entry.id   87597b47f612cec90a113a52a376f121
#
_cell.length_a   1.000
_cell.length_b   1.000
_cell.length_c   1.000
_cell.angle_alpha   90.00
_cell.angle_beta   90.00
_cell.angle_gamma   90.00
#
_symmetry.space_group_name_H-M   'P 1'
#
loop_
_entity.id
_entity.type
_entity.pdbx_description
1 polymer ?
#
loop_
_entity_poly.entity_id
_entity_poly.type
_entity_poly.pdbx_seq_one_letter_code
_entity_poly.pdbx_strand_id
1 'polypeptide(L)'
;MKNKEFKKGIAIGVAATLVVTGAVFTSYQKVLFPKGNALSDVKTVQKLNYLEELIDEEYLDEKDESSLREGLYAGMLAGLRDPYSTYYTAEQYKELNTSNEGSYVGIGAVLQKDDTGGAKIIQLYEGGPGEQAGLKKGDVIKAVDGADVTDKETSDIASMVRDSEKDSVMLTIQRENEEKTRDVKVEIRDVEIQTVSHEMLSGDIGYIRISEFSEVTSDQYKKAFADLKDQGMKKLVVDLRDNPGGLLTAVCGVLRQILPEGLIVYTEDKNGKREEETCDGKNELDMPLAVLVNGNSASASEIFAGAVKDYGIGTIVGTTTYGKGVVQTIQPLTDGSAVKITIAKYFTPKGNDINKKGITPDVEAELSGDITDWTELTHKEDTQLQTALKEIGQS
;
A
#
# COMPACT_ATOMS: atom_id res chain seq x y z
N MET A 1 -69.90 36.11 -19.27
CA MET A 1 -68.87 36.44 -18.25
C MET A 1 -68.14 35.21 -17.70
N LYS A 2 -68.78 34.10 -17.37
CA LYS A 2 -68.16 32.91 -16.76
C LYS A 2 -67.00 32.24 -17.53
N ASN A 3 -67.01 32.28 -18.87
CA ASN A 3 -65.99 31.62 -19.69
C ASN A 3 -64.66 32.37 -19.76
N LYS A 4 -64.63 33.68 -19.46
CA LYS A 4 -63.43 34.50 -19.49
C LYS A 4 -62.58 34.35 -18.19
N GLU A 5 -63.27 34.23 -17.07
CA GLU A 5 -62.62 33.98 -15.75
C GLU A 5 -62.07 32.56 -15.65
N PHE A 6 -62.77 31.57 -16.20
CA PHE A 6 -62.31 30.19 -16.28
C PHE A 6 -61.01 30.06 -17.13
N LYS A 7 -60.99 30.71 -18.30
CA LYS A 7 -59.76 30.72 -19.13
C LYS A 7 -58.58 31.43 -18.45
N LYS A 8 -58.86 32.51 -17.70
CA LYS A 8 -57.82 33.18 -16.90
C LYS A 8 -57.28 32.26 -15.77
N GLY A 9 -58.16 31.54 -15.08
CA GLY A 9 -57.75 30.58 -14.05
C GLY A 9 -56.84 29.47 -14.58
N ILE A 10 -57.17 28.91 -15.77
CA ILE A 10 -56.31 27.91 -16.44
C ILE A 10 -54.96 28.52 -16.82
N ALA A 11 -54.93 29.72 -17.42
CA ALA A 11 -53.68 30.38 -17.82
C ALA A 11 -52.78 30.66 -16.61
N ILE A 12 -53.34 31.12 -15.49
CA ILE A 12 -52.59 31.32 -14.22
C ILE A 12 -52.10 29.99 -13.64
N GLY A 13 -52.90 28.95 -13.67
CA GLY A 13 -52.52 27.62 -13.18
C GLY A 13 -51.34 27.04 -14.01
N VAL A 14 -51.41 27.12 -15.35
CA VAL A 14 -50.34 26.66 -16.24
C VAL A 14 -49.05 27.48 -16.02
N ALA A 15 -49.19 28.80 -15.90
CA ALA A 15 -48.02 29.65 -15.63
C ALA A 15 -47.36 29.35 -14.28
N ALA A 16 -48.19 29.16 -13.21
CA ALA A 16 -47.68 28.79 -11.91
C ALA A 16 -47.00 27.42 -11.91
N THR A 17 -47.57 26.43 -12.60
CA THR A 17 -46.97 25.10 -12.76
C THR A 17 -45.63 25.16 -13.48
N LEU A 18 -45.54 25.92 -14.56
CA LEU A 18 -44.29 26.12 -15.33
C LEU A 18 -43.20 26.82 -14.48
N VAL A 19 -43.59 27.80 -13.66
CA VAL A 19 -42.64 28.49 -12.75
C VAL A 19 -42.14 27.55 -11.67
N VAL A 20 -43.02 26.76 -11.05
CA VAL A 20 -42.66 25.80 -9.98
C VAL A 20 -41.83 24.67 -10.55
N THR A 21 -42.21 24.06 -11.68
CA THR A 21 -41.39 23.02 -12.36
C THR A 21 -40.06 23.57 -12.82
N GLY A 22 -40.02 24.78 -13.35
CA GLY A 22 -38.77 25.45 -13.74
C GLY A 22 -37.87 25.73 -12.54
N ALA A 23 -38.40 26.18 -11.41
CA ALA A 23 -37.65 26.42 -10.19
C ALA A 23 -37.12 25.11 -9.54
N VAL A 24 -37.94 24.05 -9.53
CA VAL A 24 -37.52 22.71 -9.06
C VAL A 24 -36.46 22.15 -9.97
N PHE A 25 -36.63 22.24 -11.29
CA PHE A 25 -35.66 21.75 -12.27
C PHE A 25 -34.31 22.49 -12.17
N THR A 26 -34.33 23.84 -12.04
CA THR A 26 -33.10 24.63 -11.88
C THR A 26 -32.42 24.38 -10.53
N SER A 27 -33.19 24.13 -9.46
CA SER A 27 -32.62 23.74 -8.17
C SER A 27 -32.02 22.33 -8.21
N TYR A 28 -32.72 21.40 -8.86
CA TYR A 28 -32.23 20.02 -9.08
C TYR A 28 -30.97 19.99 -9.93
N GLN A 29 -30.92 20.79 -11.01
CA GLN A 29 -29.70 20.95 -11.81
C GLN A 29 -28.54 21.55 -11.02
N LYS A 30 -28.75 22.53 -10.15
CA LYS A 30 -27.71 23.11 -9.32
C LYS A 30 -27.12 22.11 -8.29
N VAL A 31 -27.93 21.18 -7.81
CA VAL A 31 -27.50 20.13 -6.88
C VAL A 31 -26.75 19.03 -7.63
N LEU A 32 -27.29 18.57 -8.76
CA LEU A 32 -26.68 17.48 -9.55
C LEU A 32 -25.47 17.95 -10.36
N PHE A 33 -25.46 19.20 -10.82
CA PHE A 33 -24.40 19.75 -11.69
C PHE A 33 -23.91 21.10 -11.14
N PRO A 34 -23.05 21.11 -10.10
CA PRO A 34 -22.45 22.35 -9.60
C PRO A 34 -21.68 23.07 -10.74
N LYS A 35 -21.84 24.38 -10.84
CA LYS A 35 -21.16 25.18 -11.85
C LYS A 35 -19.64 24.98 -11.82
N GLY A 36 -19.04 24.75 -12.98
CA GLY A 36 -17.59 24.56 -13.13
C GLY A 36 -17.11 23.10 -13.01
N ASN A 37 -18.03 22.14 -12.80
CA ASN A 37 -17.75 20.73 -12.85
C ASN A 37 -17.75 20.22 -14.30
N ALA A 38 -16.83 19.30 -14.64
CA ALA A 38 -16.76 18.69 -15.97
C ALA A 38 -18.09 18.06 -16.42
N LEU A 39 -18.86 17.48 -15.48
CA LEU A 39 -20.19 16.89 -15.74
C LEU A 39 -21.31 17.92 -15.86
N SER A 40 -21.08 19.20 -15.55
CA SER A 40 -22.06 20.27 -15.77
C SER A 40 -22.05 20.79 -17.22
N ASP A 41 -21.05 20.42 -18.02
CA ASP A 41 -20.99 20.73 -19.44
C ASP A 41 -21.81 19.73 -20.26
N VAL A 42 -22.87 20.22 -20.88
CA VAL A 42 -23.78 19.40 -21.72
C VAL A 42 -23.01 18.66 -22.82
N LYS A 43 -21.96 19.28 -23.39
CA LYS A 43 -21.15 18.64 -24.42
C LYS A 43 -20.37 17.44 -23.89
N THR A 44 -19.89 17.52 -22.66
CA THR A 44 -19.23 16.40 -22.00
C THR A 44 -20.18 15.22 -21.84
N VAL A 45 -21.40 15.46 -21.33
CA VAL A 45 -22.41 14.40 -21.16
C VAL A 45 -22.82 13.82 -22.52
N GLN A 46 -23.07 14.67 -23.53
CA GLN A 46 -23.41 14.22 -24.89
C GLN A 46 -22.30 13.35 -25.50
N LYS A 47 -21.04 13.71 -25.25
CA LYS A 47 -19.91 12.94 -25.74
C LYS A 47 -19.79 11.58 -25.04
N LEU A 48 -20.04 11.52 -23.74
CA LEU A 48 -20.05 10.25 -23.00
C LEU A 48 -21.15 9.31 -23.52
N ASN A 49 -22.38 9.83 -23.69
CA ASN A 49 -23.48 9.05 -24.25
C ASN A 49 -23.15 8.52 -25.68
N TYR A 50 -22.58 9.37 -26.53
CA TYR A 50 -22.18 8.94 -27.86
C TYR A 50 -21.09 7.87 -27.85
N LEU A 51 -20.14 7.94 -26.91
CA LEU A 51 -19.12 6.90 -26.74
C LEU A 51 -19.74 5.58 -26.30
N GLU A 52 -20.74 5.62 -25.43
CA GLU A 52 -21.48 4.43 -24.99
C GLU A 52 -22.28 3.81 -26.15
N GLU A 53 -23.01 4.63 -26.93
CA GLU A 53 -23.70 4.17 -28.14
C GLU A 53 -22.71 3.52 -29.14
N LEU A 54 -21.55 4.13 -29.35
CA LEU A 54 -20.54 3.60 -30.27
C LEU A 54 -19.98 2.24 -29.78
N ILE A 55 -19.79 2.07 -28.48
CA ILE A 55 -19.39 0.80 -27.88
C ILE A 55 -20.48 -0.25 -28.09
N ASP A 56 -21.74 0.10 -27.88
CA ASP A 56 -22.89 -0.78 -28.08
C ASP A 56 -23.03 -1.26 -29.54
N GLU A 57 -22.72 -0.38 -30.51
CA GLU A 57 -22.89 -0.67 -31.92
C GLU A 57 -21.70 -1.40 -32.56
N GLU A 58 -20.46 -1.09 -32.11
CA GLU A 58 -19.25 -1.47 -32.84
C GLU A 58 -18.32 -2.41 -32.05
N TYR A 59 -18.47 -2.54 -30.73
CA TYR A 59 -17.57 -3.36 -29.94
C TYR A 59 -17.84 -4.86 -30.20
N LEU A 60 -16.78 -5.63 -30.47
CA LEU A 60 -16.87 -7.03 -30.92
C LEU A 60 -17.40 -7.97 -29.84
N ASP A 61 -17.00 -7.74 -28.59
CA ASP A 61 -17.31 -8.63 -27.47
C ASP A 61 -18.47 -8.09 -26.63
N GLU A 62 -18.95 -8.87 -25.67
CA GLU A 62 -19.92 -8.38 -24.70
C GLU A 62 -19.28 -7.34 -23.77
N LYS A 63 -19.96 -6.18 -23.62
CA LYS A 63 -19.52 -5.16 -22.68
C LYS A 63 -19.94 -5.52 -21.26
N ASP A 64 -19.07 -5.24 -20.29
CA ASP A 64 -19.43 -5.18 -18.89
C ASP A 64 -19.68 -3.71 -18.48
N GLU A 65 -20.94 -3.39 -18.20
CA GLU A 65 -21.35 -2.05 -17.78
C GLU A 65 -20.74 -1.62 -16.46
N SER A 66 -20.44 -2.58 -15.56
CA SER A 66 -19.77 -2.29 -14.28
C SER A 66 -18.35 -1.83 -14.53
N SER A 67 -17.60 -2.57 -15.34
CA SER A 67 -16.22 -2.21 -15.73
C SER A 67 -16.14 -0.87 -16.46
N LEU A 68 -17.10 -0.56 -17.33
CA LEU A 68 -17.15 0.76 -18.00
C LEU A 68 -17.34 1.89 -16.99
N ARG A 69 -18.22 1.71 -16.00
CA ARG A 69 -18.50 2.69 -14.95
C ARG A 69 -17.28 2.92 -14.06
N GLU A 70 -16.62 1.85 -13.60
CA GLU A 70 -15.36 1.91 -12.85
C GLU A 70 -14.27 2.62 -13.66
N GLY A 71 -14.20 2.34 -14.97
CA GLY A 71 -13.28 3.00 -15.89
C GLY A 71 -13.49 4.51 -16.01
N LEU A 72 -14.74 4.99 -15.95
CA LEU A 72 -15.05 6.42 -15.95
C LEU A 72 -14.53 7.11 -14.68
N TYR A 73 -14.71 6.48 -13.49
CA TYR A 73 -14.21 7.03 -12.23
C TYR A 73 -12.67 7.06 -12.21
N ALA A 74 -12.04 5.97 -12.62
CA ALA A 74 -10.59 5.90 -12.73
C ALA A 74 -10.04 6.94 -13.73
N GLY A 75 -10.69 7.11 -14.89
CA GLY A 75 -10.33 8.10 -15.89
C GLY A 75 -10.42 9.55 -15.40
N MET A 76 -11.36 9.85 -14.52
CA MET A 76 -11.47 11.19 -13.90
C MET A 76 -10.22 11.49 -13.04
N LEU A 77 -9.76 10.54 -12.23
CA LEU A 77 -8.57 10.71 -11.40
C LEU A 77 -7.29 10.74 -12.26
N ALA A 78 -7.20 9.91 -13.29
CA ALA A 78 -6.09 9.92 -14.24
C ALA A 78 -5.94 11.27 -14.96
N GLY A 79 -7.05 12.01 -15.13
CA GLY A 79 -7.06 13.36 -15.68
C GLY A 79 -6.28 14.39 -14.85
N LEU A 80 -6.00 14.15 -13.59
CA LEU A 80 -5.14 14.99 -12.73
C LEU A 80 -3.67 14.94 -13.16
N ARG A 81 -3.26 13.90 -13.91
CA ARG A 81 -1.85 13.64 -14.29
C ARG A 81 -0.93 13.52 -13.06
N ASP A 82 -1.48 13.12 -11.95
CA ASP A 82 -0.77 12.79 -10.72
C ASP A 82 -0.72 11.26 -10.57
N PRO A 83 0.48 10.64 -10.66
CA PRO A 83 0.59 9.19 -10.60
C PRO A 83 0.21 8.58 -9.25
N TYR A 84 0.04 9.42 -8.22
CA TYR A 84 -0.27 9.00 -6.86
C TYR A 84 -1.74 9.13 -6.50
N SER A 85 -2.53 9.90 -7.30
CA SER A 85 -3.97 10.02 -7.12
C SER A 85 -4.68 8.99 -8.00
N THR A 86 -5.49 8.12 -7.37
CA THR A 86 -6.17 7.04 -8.07
C THR A 86 -7.51 6.70 -7.44
N TYR A 87 -8.38 6.08 -8.22
CA TYR A 87 -9.60 5.46 -7.78
C TYR A 87 -9.35 3.97 -7.52
N TYR A 88 -9.95 3.44 -6.47
CA TYR A 88 -9.94 2.02 -6.12
C TYR A 88 -11.36 1.48 -6.17
N THR A 89 -11.57 0.36 -6.85
CA THR A 89 -12.81 -0.42 -6.70
C THR A 89 -12.92 -0.93 -5.26
N ALA A 90 -14.10 -1.41 -4.87
CA ALA A 90 -14.32 -1.95 -3.53
C ALA A 90 -13.35 -3.10 -3.20
N GLU A 91 -13.05 -3.95 -4.18
CA GLU A 91 -12.08 -5.05 -4.03
C GLU A 91 -10.66 -4.53 -3.84
N GLN A 92 -10.19 -3.65 -4.71
CA GLN A 92 -8.87 -3.04 -4.61
C GLN A 92 -8.69 -2.25 -3.31
N TYR A 93 -9.74 -1.59 -2.82
CA TYR A 93 -9.69 -0.89 -1.54
C TYR A 93 -9.60 -1.84 -0.36
N LYS A 94 -10.30 -2.98 -0.41
CA LYS A 94 -10.18 -4.04 0.60
C LYS A 94 -8.74 -4.60 0.65
N GLU A 95 -8.12 -4.86 -0.51
CA GLU A 95 -6.72 -5.30 -0.59
C GLU A 95 -5.75 -4.27 -0.01
N LEU A 96 -5.93 -2.98 -0.36
CA LEU A 96 -5.12 -1.90 0.18
C LEU A 96 -5.23 -1.79 1.70
N ASN A 97 -6.43 -1.94 2.26
CA ASN A 97 -6.63 -1.93 3.71
C ASN A 97 -5.91 -3.11 4.38
N THR A 98 -6.03 -4.32 3.83
CA THR A 98 -5.31 -5.50 4.33
C THR A 98 -3.79 -5.27 4.34
N SER A 99 -3.23 -4.69 3.28
CA SER A 99 -1.81 -4.33 3.24
C SER A 99 -1.44 -3.28 4.29
N ASN A 100 -2.27 -2.23 4.45
CA ASN A 100 -2.02 -1.18 5.45
C ASN A 100 -2.12 -1.72 6.89
N GLU A 101 -3.10 -2.56 7.19
CA GLU A 101 -3.26 -3.21 8.48
C GLU A 101 -2.08 -4.13 8.79
N GLY A 102 -1.45 -4.69 7.76
CA GLY A 102 -0.32 -5.61 7.90
C GLY A 102 -0.72 -6.94 8.54
N SER A 103 -2.01 -7.29 8.47
CA SER A 103 -2.56 -8.56 8.91
C SER A 103 -3.73 -8.98 8.04
N TYR A 104 -4.00 -10.25 7.99
CA TYR A 104 -5.15 -10.80 7.27
C TYR A 104 -5.64 -12.09 7.92
N VAL A 105 -6.92 -12.39 7.75
CA VAL A 105 -7.48 -13.67 8.16
C VAL A 105 -7.11 -14.74 7.13
N GLY A 106 -6.42 -15.79 7.56
CA GLY A 106 -5.98 -16.84 6.65
C GLY A 106 -5.09 -17.91 7.29
N ILE A 107 -4.36 -18.62 6.43
CA ILE A 107 -3.50 -19.75 6.81
C ILE A 107 -2.01 -19.39 6.97
N GLY A 108 -1.63 -18.15 6.74
CA GLY A 108 -0.22 -17.72 6.87
C GLY A 108 0.68 -18.24 5.74
N ALA A 109 0.21 -18.19 4.49
CA ALA A 109 0.96 -18.65 3.33
C ALA A 109 0.86 -17.64 2.17
N VAL A 110 1.96 -17.48 1.43
CA VAL A 110 1.99 -16.78 0.15
C VAL A 110 1.83 -17.82 -0.95
N LEU A 111 0.87 -17.58 -1.84
CA LEU A 111 0.48 -18.49 -2.91
C LEU A 111 0.90 -17.95 -4.26
N GLN A 112 1.33 -18.84 -5.15
CA GLN A 112 1.60 -18.60 -6.56
C GLN A 112 0.88 -19.64 -7.39
N LYS A 113 0.43 -19.29 -8.59
CA LYS A 113 -0.14 -20.27 -9.53
C LYS A 113 0.88 -21.35 -9.88
N ASP A 114 0.47 -22.60 -9.82
CA ASP A 114 1.33 -23.73 -10.18
C ASP A 114 1.03 -24.21 -11.61
N ASP A 115 2.08 -24.51 -12.38
CA ASP A 115 1.94 -24.96 -13.77
C ASP A 115 1.20 -26.31 -13.89
N THR A 116 1.16 -27.09 -12.82
CA THR A 116 0.41 -28.36 -12.75
C THR A 116 -1.03 -28.19 -12.27
N GLY A 117 -1.49 -26.93 -12.15
CA GLY A 117 -2.79 -26.52 -11.63
C GLY A 117 -2.82 -26.34 -10.11
N GLY A 118 -3.73 -25.47 -9.64
CA GLY A 118 -3.84 -25.09 -8.24
C GLY A 118 -2.84 -24.03 -7.80
N ALA A 119 -2.56 -23.92 -6.49
CA ALA A 119 -1.70 -22.90 -5.92
C ALA A 119 -0.52 -23.48 -5.15
N LYS A 120 0.70 -23.10 -5.52
CA LYS A 120 1.95 -23.46 -4.87
C LYS A 120 2.24 -22.52 -3.71
N ILE A 121 2.57 -23.06 -2.56
CA ILE A 121 3.04 -22.31 -1.40
C ILE A 121 4.50 -21.91 -1.67
N ILE A 122 4.74 -20.60 -1.87
CA ILE A 122 6.09 -20.07 -2.09
C ILE A 122 6.75 -19.55 -0.80
N GLN A 123 5.94 -19.21 0.21
CA GLN A 123 6.39 -18.79 1.52
C GLN A 123 5.35 -19.15 2.58
N LEU A 124 5.80 -19.47 3.79
CA LEU A 124 4.99 -19.55 5.01
C LEU A 124 5.48 -18.52 6.01
N TYR A 125 4.54 -17.89 6.71
CA TYR A 125 4.88 -16.98 7.80
C TYR A 125 5.23 -17.78 9.05
N GLU A 126 6.31 -17.38 9.72
CA GLU A 126 6.81 -18.01 10.94
C GLU A 126 5.75 -17.96 12.05
N GLY A 127 5.52 -19.09 12.71
CA GLY A 127 4.46 -19.22 13.72
C GLY A 127 3.04 -19.16 13.16
N GLY A 128 2.88 -19.07 11.84
CA GLY A 128 1.58 -19.04 11.17
C GLY A 128 0.84 -20.38 11.22
N PRO A 129 -0.50 -20.36 11.00
CA PRO A 129 -1.33 -21.59 11.08
C PRO A 129 -0.88 -22.68 10.11
N GLY A 130 -0.48 -22.31 8.88
CA GLY A 130 -0.02 -23.27 7.88
C GLY A 130 1.28 -23.96 8.28
N GLU A 131 2.25 -23.21 8.84
CA GLU A 131 3.48 -23.78 9.33
C GLU A 131 3.20 -24.74 10.51
N GLN A 132 2.36 -24.31 11.46
CA GLN A 132 1.97 -25.13 12.62
C GLN A 132 1.22 -26.40 12.21
N ALA A 133 0.45 -26.36 11.13
CA ALA A 133 -0.22 -27.53 10.54
C ALA A 133 0.73 -28.45 9.77
N GLY A 134 2.00 -28.05 9.57
CA GLY A 134 3.01 -28.83 8.85
C GLY A 134 2.99 -28.70 7.34
N LEU A 135 2.39 -27.61 6.80
CA LEU A 135 2.60 -27.20 5.42
C LEU A 135 4.06 -26.80 5.21
N LYS A 136 4.52 -26.88 3.97
CA LYS A 136 5.90 -26.54 3.62
C LYS A 136 5.92 -25.69 2.34
N LYS A 137 6.95 -24.85 2.22
CA LYS A 137 7.28 -24.22 0.93
C LYS A 137 7.42 -25.29 -0.13
N GLY A 138 6.78 -25.12 -1.28
CA GLY A 138 6.74 -26.05 -2.38
C GLY A 138 5.49 -26.97 -2.41
N ASP A 139 4.70 -27.05 -1.33
CA ASP A 139 3.42 -27.76 -1.35
C ASP A 139 2.46 -27.08 -2.35
N VAL A 140 1.75 -27.88 -3.15
CA VAL A 140 0.75 -27.39 -4.12
C VAL A 140 -0.65 -27.75 -3.65
N ILE A 141 -1.49 -26.77 -3.40
CA ILE A 141 -2.89 -26.94 -3.01
C ILE A 141 -3.70 -27.38 -4.23
N LYS A 142 -4.31 -28.53 -4.15
CA LYS A 142 -5.14 -29.16 -5.22
C LYS A 142 -6.63 -29.12 -4.91
N ALA A 143 -7.02 -29.10 -3.62
CA ALA A 143 -8.40 -28.91 -3.22
C ALA A 143 -8.51 -28.13 -1.89
N VAL A 144 -9.64 -27.44 -1.72
CA VAL A 144 -10.02 -26.68 -0.51
C VAL A 144 -11.37 -27.22 -0.05
N ASP A 145 -11.45 -27.77 1.18
CA ASP A 145 -12.64 -28.43 1.75
C ASP A 145 -13.25 -29.49 0.80
N GLY A 146 -12.40 -30.20 0.06
CA GLY A 146 -12.79 -31.22 -0.92
C GLY A 146 -13.22 -30.69 -2.29
N ALA A 147 -13.29 -29.36 -2.48
CA ALA A 147 -13.53 -28.76 -3.79
C ALA A 147 -12.21 -28.64 -4.57
N ASP A 148 -12.18 -29.20 -5.79
CA ASP A 148 -11.02 -29.10 -6.68
C ASP A 148 -10.74 -27.62 -7.05
N VAL A 149 -9.46 -27.22 -6.99
CA VAL A 149 -9.02 -25.85 -7.27
C VAL A 149 -7.95 -25.79 -8.36
N THR A 150 -7.73 -26.88 -9.08
CA THR A 150 -6.65 -27.00 -10.06
C THR A 150 -6.79 -26.02 -11.23
N ASP A 151 -8.02 -25.64 -11.60
CA ASP A 151 -8.33 -24.70 -12.68
C ASP A 151 -8.59 -23.26 -12.18
N LYS A 152 -8.47 -23.02 -10.87
CA LYS A 152 -8.78 -21.71 -10.27
C LYS A 152 -7.57 -20.77 -10.25
N GLU A 153 -7.86 -19.48 -10.25
CA GLU A 153 -6.84 -18.47 -9.98
C GLU A 153 -6.47 -18.43 -8.49
N THR A 154 -5.26 -18.00 -8.18
CA THR A 154 -4.75 -17.93 -6.79
C THR A 154 -5.59 -17.06 -5.88
N SER A 155 -6.15 -15.96 -6.40
CA SER A 155 -7.08 -15.09 -5.70
C SER A 155 -8.35 -15.80 -5.25
N ASP A 156 -8.93 -16.63 -6.15
CA ASP A 156 -10.13 -17.40 -5.84
C ASP A 156 -9.85 -18.45 -4.76
N ILE A 157 -8.70 -19.14 -4.85
CA ILE A 157 -8.26 -20.13 -3.86
C ILE A 157 -8.06 -19.44 -2.49
N ALA A 158 -7.40 -18.28 -2.46
CA ALA A 158 -7.22 -17.49 -1.24
C ALA A 158 -8.56 -17.04 -0.65
N SER A 159 -9.52 -16.64 -1.49
CA SER A 159 -10.87 -16.27 -1.05
C SER A 159 -11.63 -17.47 -0.49
N MET A 160 -11.56 -18.65 -1.14
CA MET A 160 -12.18 -19.88 -0.61
C MET A 160 -11.65 -20.26 0.77
N VAL A 161 -10.37 -20.01 1.04
CA VAL A 161 -9.76 -20.22 2.36
C VAL A 161 -10.25 -19.17 3.36
N ARG A 162 -10.18 -17.89 3.00
CA ARG A 162 -10.49 -16.76 3.89
C ARG A 162 -11.98 -16.64 4.22
N ASP A 163 -12.85 -16.81 3.21
CA ASP A 163 -14.30 -16.61 3.33
C ASP A 163 -15.01 -17.87 3.89
N SER A 164 -14.24 -18.87 4.32
CA SER A 164 -14.77 -19.98 5.09
C SER A 164 -15.34 -19.46 6.40
N GLU A 165 -16.63 -19.70 6.65
CA GLU A 165 -17.28 -19.38 7.96
C GLU A 165 -16.77 -20.26 9.12
N LYS A 166 -15.72 -21.05 8.86
CA LYS A 166 -15.15 -22.02 9.80
C LYS A 166 -13.81 -21.51 10.34
N ASP A 167 -13.48 -21.90 11.55
CA ASP A 167 -12.16 -21.63 12.16
C ASP A 167 -11.02 -22.48 11.57
N SER A 168 -11.30 -23.31 10.59
CA SER A 168 -10.30 -24.19 9.95
C SER A 168 -10.75 -24.69 8.57
N VAL A 169 -9.80 -24.94 7.70
CA VAL A 169 -9.98 -25.46 6.34
C VAL A 169 -9.22 -26.78 6.16
N MET A 170 -9.77 -27.67 5.35
CA MET A 170 -9.08 -28.89 4.91
C MET A 170 -8.45 -28.64 3.55
N LEU A 171 -7.12 -28.66 3.48
CA LEU A 171 -6.34 -28.50 2.26
C LEU A 171 -5.87 -29.87 1.78
N THR A 172 -6.20 -30.26 0.54
CA THR A 172 -5.56 -31.37 -0.13
C THR A 172 -4.35 -30.88 -0.86
N ILE A 173 -3.16 -31.28 -0.44
CA ILE A 173 -1.88 -30.81 -1.02
C ILE A 173 -1.14 -31.92 -1.73
N GLN A 174 -0.40 -31.54 -2.77
CA GLN A 174 0.63 -32.35 -3.43
C GLN A 174 2.00 -31.84 -2.95
N ARG A 175 2.76 -32.67 -2.27
CA ARG A 175 4.12 -32.34 -1.83
C ARG A 175 5.13 -32.83 -2.86
N GLU A 176 6.19 -32.05 -3.06
CA GLU A 176 7.27 -32.41 -3.96
C GLU A 176 7.87 -33.77 -3.59
N ASN A 177 8.14 -34.60 -4.60
CA ASN A 177 8.64 -35.99 -4.46
C ASN A 177 7.68 -36.97 -3.75
N GLU A 178 6.41 -36.65 -3.58
CA GLU A 178 5.39 -37.61 -3.11
C GLU A 178 4.42 -37.91 -4.25
N GLU A 179 4.12 -39.21 -4.46
CA GLU A 179 3.17 -39.62 -5.54
C GLU A 179 1.71 -39.37 -5.16
N LYS A 180 1.41 -39.25 -3.87
CA LYS A 180 0.02 -39.11 -3.36
C LYS A 180 -0.19 -37.78 -2.73
N THR A 181 -1.37 -37.21 -2.96
CA THR A 181 -1.87 -36.07 -2.21
C THR A 181 -2.13 -36.45 -0.75
N ARG A 182 -2.11 -35.46 0.14
CA ARG A 182 -2.46 -35.59 1.57
C ARG A 182 -3.41 -34.48 1.98
N ASP A 183 -4.28 -34.79 2.93
CA ASP A 183 -5.15 -33.80 3.56
C ASP A 183 -4.47 -33.23 4.79
N VAL A 184 -4.48 -31.91 4.90
CA VAL A 184 -3.93 -31.15 6.02
C VAL A 184 -5.02 -30.20 6.53
N LYS A 185 -5.40 -30.35 7.79
CA LYS A 185 -6.31 -29.43 8.45
C LYS A 185 -5.53 -28.24 8.95
N VAL A 186 -5.89 -27.02 8.51
CA VAL A 186 -5.22 -25.78 8.86
C VAL A 186 -6.21 -24.85 9.55
N GLU A 187 -5.81 -24.26 10.67
CA GLU A 187 -6.60 -23.21 11.32
C GLU A 187 -6.61 -21.94 10.47
N ILE A 188 -7.72 -21.21 10.52
CA ILE A 188 -7.87 -19.89 9.92
C ILE A 188 -7.91 -18.89 11.07
N ARG A 189 -6.98 -17.95 11.08
CA ARG A 189 -6.92 -16.90 12.12
C ARG A 189 -6.27 -15.64 11.56
N ASP A 190 -6.25 -14.58 12.35
CA ASP A 190 -5.46 -13.40 12.04
C ASP A 190 -3.98 -13.76 11.96
N VAL A 191 -3.34 -13.42 10.86
CA VAL A 191 -1.93 -13.62 10.58
C VAL A 191 -1.28 -12.27 10.32
N GLU A 192 -0.30 -11.90 11.15
CA GLU A 192 0.50 -10.70 10.90
C GLU A 192 1.42 -10.94 9.69
N ILE A 193 1.46 -9.97 8.77
CA ILE A 193 2.42 -9.93 7.68
C ILE A 193 3.76 -9.52 8.27
N GLN A 194 4.79 -10.32 8.02
CA GLN A 194 6.13 -10.01 8.50
C GLN A 194 6.77 -8.92 7.63
N THR A 195 6.74 -7.68 8.11
CA THR A 195 7.36 -6.51 7.45
C THR A 195 8.75 -6.22 7.97
N VAL A 196 9.15 -6.83 9.09
CA VAL A 196 10.48 -6.67 9.70
C VAL A 196 11.13 -8.03 9.86
N SER A 197 12.33 -8.18 9.30
CA SER A 197 13.22 -9.31 9.58
C SER A 197 14.50 -8.80 10.22
N HIS A 198 15.16 -9.64 11.03
CA HIS A 198 16.38 -9.24 11.71
C HIS A 198 17.31 -10.43 11.90
N GLU A 199 18.59 -10.14 12.03
CA GLU A 199 19.63 -11.09 12.35
C GLU A 199 20.84 -10.41 13.02
N MET A 200 21.60 -11.16 13.80
CA MET A 200 22.87 -10.71 14.34
C MET A 200 24.00 -11.06 13.37
N LEU A 201 24.65 -10.04 12.81
CA LEU A 201 25.84 -10.20 11.98
C LEU A 201 27.09 -10.31 12.86
N SER A 202 28.23 -10.68 12.24
CA SER A 202 29.51 -10.73 12.94
C SER A 202 29.95 -9.33 13.43
N GLY A 203 30.59 -9.26 14.60
CA GLY A 203 31.09 -8.00 15.17
C GLY A 203 30.04 -7.23 15.99
N ASP A 204 29.08 -7.92 16.61
CA ASP A 204 28.02 -7.35 17.44
C ASP A 204 27.15 -6.33 16.66
N ILE A 205 26.92 -6.60 15.38
CA ILE A 205 26.13 -5.74 14.48
C ILE A 205 24.74 -6.35 14.28
N GLY A 206 23.71 -5.66 14.73
CA GLY A 206 22.33 -5.99 14.39
C GLY A 206 22.00 -5.53 12.99
N TYR A 207 21.33 -6.37 12.22
CA TYR A 207 20.76 -6.05 10.93
C TYR A 207 19.24 -6.17 11.01
N ILE A 208 18.54 -5.11 10.64
CA ILE A 208 17.08 -5.07 10.57
C ILE A 208 16.67 -4.63 9.18
N ARG A 209 15.94 -5.48 8.46
CA ARG A 209 15.31 -5.13 7.20
C ARG A 209 13.85 -4.78 7.44
N ILE A 210 13.38 -3.67 6.86
CA ILE A 210 11.99 -3.27 6.84
C ILE A 210 11.54 -3.27 5.38
N SER A 211 10.62 -4.16 5.00
CA SER A 211 10.14 -4.30 3.62
C SER A 211 9.05 -3.29 3.25
N GLU A 212 8.24 -2.87 4.23
CA GLU A 212 7.19 -1.85 4.10
C GLU A 212 6.79 -1.30 5.47
N PHE A 213 6.04 -0.20 5.49
CA PHE A 213 5.53 0.41 6.73
C PHE A 213 4.01 0.23 6.84
N SER A 214 3.56 -0.84 7.48
CA SER A 214 2.18 -1.13 7.86
C SER A 214 1.93 -0.91 9.37
N GLU A 215 0.69 -1.07 9.84
CA GLU A 215 0.35 -0.85 11.25
C GLU A 215 1.18 -1.73 12.21
N VAL A 216 1.54 -2.94 11.80
CA VAL A 216 2.32 -3.88 12.63
C VAL A 216 3.82 -3.60 12.65
N THR A 217 4.34 -2.82 11.71
CA THR A 217 5.80 -2.63 11.51
C THR A 217 6.50 -2.03 12.73
N SER A 218 5.89 -1.04 13.39
CA SER A 218 6.51 -0.39 14.57
C SER A 218 6.71 -1.37 15.73
N ASP A 219 5.75 -2.26 15.97
CA ASP A 219 5.84 -3.25 17.04
C ASP A 219 6.78 -4.40 16.67
N GLN A 220 6.78 -4.82 15.39
CA GLN A 220 7.76 -5.80 14.88
C GLN A 220 9.18 -5.26 14.98
N TYR A 221 9.42 -3.99 14.62
CA TYR A 221 10.73 -3.35 14.79
C TYR A 221 11.16 -3.33 16.25
N LYS A 222 10.26 -2.98 17.17
CA LYS A 222 10.52 -2.97 18.60
C LYS A 222 10.96 -4.34 19.12
N LYS A 223 10.27 -5.39 18.70
CA LYS A 223 10.61 -6.78 19.06
C LYS A 223 11.99 -7.18 18.50
N ALA A 224 12.23 -6.91 17.21
CA ALA A 224 13.50 -7.18 16.54
C ALA A 224 14.67 -6.46 17.20
N PHE A 225 14.51 -5.17 17.51
CA PHE A 225 15.52 -4.36 18.18
C PHE A 225 15.83 -4.89 19.59
N ALA A 226 14.80 -5.25 20.36
CA ALA A 226 14.98 -5.80 21.70
C ALA A 226 15.72 -7.16 21.68
N ASP A 227 15.34 -8.05 20.75
CA ASP A 227 16.00 -9.34 20.58
C ASP A 227 17.50 -9.18 20.22
N LEU A 228 17.82 -8.28 19.30
CA LEU A 228 19.23 -7.99 18.97
C LEU A 228 20.00 -7.36 20.13
N LYS A 229 19.37 -6.51 20.93
CA LYS A 229 19.99 -5.96 22.16
C LYS A 229 20.28 -7.06 23.18
N ASP A 230 19.37 -8.00 23.37
CA ASP A 230 19.55 -9.15 24.28
C ASP A 230 20.66 -10.08 23.78
N GLN A 231 20.88 -10.17 22.46
CA GLN A 231 22.00 -10.86 21.85
C GLN A 231 23.33 -10.09 21.94
N GLY A 232 23.33 -8.85 22.46
CA GLY A 232 24.54 -8.04 22.66
C GLY A 232 24.87 -7.07 21.52
N MET A 233 23.90 -6.68 20.72
CA MET A 233 24.08 -5.69 19.65
C MET A 233 24.71 -4.39 20.16
N LYS A 234 25.73 -3.89 19.44
CA LYS A 234 26.41 -2.61 19.71
C LYS A 234 26.40 -1.64 18.53
N LYS A 235 25.98 -2.09 17.37
CA LYS A 235 25.89 -1.31 16.13
C LYS A 235 24.67 -1.80 15.36
N LEU A 236 24.04 -0.94 14.56
CA LEU A 236 22.81 -1.26 13.84
C LEU A 236 22.95 -0.91 12.36
N VAL A 237 22.49 -1.82 11.51
CA VAL A 237 22.17 -1.55 10.10
C VAL A 237 20.66 -1.68 9.94
N VAL A 238 20.02 -0.64 9.39
CA VAL A 238 18.61 -0.69 8.95
C VAL A 238 18.59 -0.72 7.44
N ASP A 239 17.97 -1.73 6.85
CA ASP A 239 17.87 -1.89 5.40
C ASP A 239 16.46 -1.52 4.92
N LEU A 240 16.39 -0.46 4.10
CA LEU A 240 15.18 0.07 3.48
C LEU A 240 15.22 -0.09 1.94
N ARG A 241 16.14 -0.88 1.41
CA ARG A 241 16.19 -1.13 -0.03
C ARG A 241 14.90 -1.82 -0.48
N ASP A 242 14.38 -1.39 -1.63
CA ASP A 242 13.11 -1.84 -2.23
C ASP A 242 11.87 -1.65 -1.32
N ASN A 243 11.97 -0.83 -0.27
CA ASN A 243 10.84 -0.47 0.56
C ASN A 243 10.08 0.72 -0.06
N PRO A 244 8.87 0.52 -0.62
CA PRO A 244 8.11 1.58 -1.30
C PRO A 244 7.50 2.61 -0.34
N GLY A 245 7.69 2.42 0.97
CA GLY A 245 7.12 3.25 2.02
C GLY A 245 5.96 2.57 2.74
N GLY A 246 4.86 3.28 2.90
CA GLY A 246 3.67 2.84 3.62
C GLY A 246 3.11 3.93 4.52
N LEU A 247 2.63 3.55 5.70
CA LEU A 247 1.95 4.45 6.62
C LEU A 247 2.90 5.43 7.31
N LEU A 248 2.52 6.72 7.30
CA LEU A 248 3.24 7.76 8.02
C LEU A 248 3.31 7.47 9.53
N THR A 249 2.22 6.98 10.11
CA THR A 249 2.15 6.63 11.53
C THR A 249 3.14 5.52 11.89
N ALA A 250 3.31 4.53 11.02
CA ALA A 250 4.22 3.41 11.22
C ALA A 250 5.70 3.85 11.21
N VAL A 251 6.11 4.62 10.20
CA VAL A 251 7.50 5.12 10.16
C VAL A 251 7.80 6.07 11.31
N CYS A 252 6.86 6.92 11.71
CA CYS A 252 7.01 7.75 12.90
C CYS A 252 7.11 6.91 14.19
N GLY A 253 6.35 5.81 14.28
CA GLY A 253 6.45 4.85 15.37
C GLY A 253 7.82 4.19 15.48
N VAL A 254 8.44 3.82 14.35
CA VAL A 254 9.81 3.30 14.31
C VAL A 254 10.82 4.38 14.68
N LEU A 255 10.71 5.57 14.08
CA LEU A 255 11.63 6.69 14.33
C LEU A 255 11.62 7.18 15.79
N ARG A 256 10.47 7.13 16.49
CA ARG A 256 10.38 7.42 17.92
C ARG A 256 11.18 6.46 18.81
N GLN A 257 11.66 5.36 18.25
CA GLN A 257 12.49 4.40 18.97
C GLN A 257 14.00 4.62 18.77
N ILE A 258 14.38 5.62 17.96
CA ILE A 258 15.81 5.89 17.65
C ILE A 258 16.16 7.37 17.61
N LEU A 259 15.21 8.29 17.37
CA LEU A 259 15.51 9.72 17.25
C LEU A 259 15.62 10.41 18.61
N PRO A 260 16.44 11.49 18.71
CA PRO A 260 16.38 12.41 19.83
C PRO A 260 15.05 13.20 19.85
N GLU A 261 14.85 13.99 20.91
CA GLU A 261 13.70 14.90 21.00
C GLU A 261 13.70 15.90 19.84
N GLY A 262 12.56 16.01 19.15
CA GLY A 262 12.40 16.98 18.05
C GLY A 262 11.41 16.57 16.99
N LEU A 263 11.51 17.24 15.85
CA LEU A 263 10.63 17.04 14.69
C LEU A 263 11.06 15.79 13.89
N ILE A 264 10.12 14.90 13.59
CA ILE A 264 10.37 13.76 12.70
C ILE A 264 10.16 14.17 11.23
N VAL A 265 9.04 14.79 10.95
CA VAL A 265 8.59 15.20 9.62
C VAL A 265 7.50 16.26 9.77
N TYR A 266 7.33 17.13 8.80
CA TYR A 266 6.12 17.93 8.71
C TYR A 266 5.52 17.87 7.31
N THR A 267 4.21 18.07 7.23
CA THR A 267 3.47 18.16 5.98
C THR A 267 2.96 19.59 5.78
N GLU A 268 2.79 20.00 4.54
CA GLU A 268 2.21 21.29 4.17
C GLU A 268 1.18 21.09 3.04
N ASP A 269 -0.07 21.52 3.29
CA ASP A 269 -1.15 21.43 2.31
C ASP A 269 -1.11 22.60 1.31
N LYS A 270 -2.02 22.59 0.33
CA LYS A 270 -2.16 23.64 -0.69
C LYS A 270 -2.48 25.04 -0.14
N ASN A 271 -2.90 25.16 1.12
CA ASN A 271 -3.22 26.42 1.79
C ASN A 271 -2.08 26.88 2.72
N GLY A 272 -0.97 26.12 2.79
CA GLY A 272 0.14 26.38 3.68
C GLY A 272 -0.11 25.93 5.13
N LYS A 273 -1.15 25.11 5.37
CA LYS A 273 -1.37 24.51 6.70
C LYS A 273 -0.31 23.44 6.92
N ARG A 274 0.44 23.60 8.01
CA ARG A 274 1.49 22.68 8.43
C ARG A 274 0.97 21.75 9.54
N GLU A 275 1.29 20.45 9.44
CA GLU A 275 1.09 19.45 10.46
C GLU A 275 2.44 18.77 10.75
N GLU A 276 2.72 18.51 12.03
CA GLU A 276 4.02 18.04 12.50
C GLU A 276 3.91 16.74 13.25
N GLU A 277 4.84 15.82 12.97
CA GLU A 277 5.08 14.62 13.76
C GLU A 277 6.38 14.76 14.52
N THR A 278 6.36 14.46 15.83
CA THR A 278 7.48 14.69 16.74
C THR A 278 7.90 13.44 17.50
N CYS A 279 9.13 13.44 17.99
CA CYS A 279 9.72 12.48 18.90
C CYS A 279 9.99 13.11 20.26
N ASP A 280 9.81 12.38 21.35
CA ASP A 280 10.08 12.83 22.71
C ASP A 280 11.51 12.49 23.22
N GLY A 281 12.31 11.83 22.38
CA GLY A 281 13.72 11.50 22.63
C GLY A 281 13.98 10.43 23.71
N LYS A 282 12.93 9.80 24.28
CA LYS A 282 13.12 8.85 25.38
C LYS A 282 13.91 7.57 25.01
N ASN A 283 13.92 7.24 23.71
CA ASN A 283 14.57 6.05 23.20
C ASN A 283 15.70 6.41 22.20
N GLU A 284 16.31 7.59 22.37
CA GLU A 284 17.40 8.01 21.49
C GLU A 284 18.48 6.93 21.37
N LEU A 285 18.88 6.65 20.11
CA LEU A 285 19.86 5.62 19.81
C LEU A 285 21.27 6.09 20.21
N ASP A 286 21.95 5.30 21.03
CA ASP A 286 23.30 5.59 21.55
C ASP A 286 24.40 4.71 20.92
N MET A 287 24.15 4.20 19.69
CA MET A 287 25.10 3.35 18.98
C MET A 287 25.24 3.75 17.51
N PRO A 288 26.34 3.34 16.85
CA PRO A 288 26.52 3.58 15.41
C PRO A 288 25.39 2.97 14.58
N LEU A 289 24.86 3.77 13.65
CA LEU A 289 23.78 3.41 12.74
C LEU A 289 24.19 3.62 11.28
N ALA A 290 23.93 2.64 10.42
CA ALA A 290 23.89 2.82 8.99
C ALA A 290 22.49 2.48 8.44
N VAL A 291 22.06 3.21 7.41
CA VAL A 291 20.78 2.97 6.73
C VAL A 291 21.05 2.70 5.26
N LEU A 292 20.67 1.52 4.79
CA LEU A 292 20.74 1.13 3.39
C LEU A 292 19.52 1.61 2.62
N VAL A 293 19.74 2.26 1.49
CA VAL A 293 18.70 2.77 0.60
C VAL A 293 19.04 2.53 -0.86
N ASN A 294 18.02 2.47 -1.72
CA ASN A 294 18.18 2.43 -3.17
C ASN A 294 17.08 3.23 -3.89
N GLY A 295 17.09 3.23 -5.22
CA GLY A 295 16.13 3.95 -6.05
C GLY A 295 14.66 3.53 -5.86
N ASN A 296 14.38 2.39 -5.21
CA ASN A 296 13.05 1.91 -4.87
C ASN A 296 12.66 2.26 -3.42
N SER A 297 13.56 2.80 -2.60
CA SER A 297 13.26 3.33 -1.28
C SER A 297 12.45 4.62 -1.43
N ALA A 298 11.16 4.63 -1.04
CA ALA A 298 10.25 5.72 -1.35
C ALA A 298 9.40 6.16 -0.15
N SER A 299 8.87 7.39 -0.18
CA SER A 299 7.83 7.87 0.76
C SER A 299 8.27 7.74 2.23
N ALA A 300 7.64 6.86 3.03
CA ALA A 300 7.98 6.62 4.43
C ALA A 300 9.46 6.23 4.62
N SER A 301 10.05 5.48 3.68
CA SER A 301 11.50 5.17 3.70
C SER A 301 12.34 6.43 3.56
N GLU A 302 11.89 7.40 2.78
CA GLU A 302 12.56 8.69 2.61
C GLU A 302 12.40 9.60 3.83
N ILE A 303 11.25 9.51 4.54
CA ILE A 303 11.07 10.15 5.85
C ILE A 303 12.08 9.58 6.84
N PHE A 304 12.23 8.25 6.89
CA PHE A 304 13.19 7.58 7.76
C PHE A 304 14.63 8.04 7.47
N ALA A 305 15.07 7.88 6.22
CA ALA A 305 16.42 8.25 5.80
C ALA A 305 16.70 9.76 5.98
N GLY A 306 15.72 10.60 5.63
CA GLY A 306 15.82 12.05 5.77
C GLY A 306 15.92 12.51 7.23
N ALA A 307 15.16 11.90 8.13
CA ALA A 307 15.24 12.21 9.57
C ALA A 307 16.59 11.77 10.15
N VAL A 308 17.04 10.54 9.88
CA VAL A 308 18.35 10.03 10.34
C VAL A 308 19.48 10.93 9.85
N LYS A 309 19.44 11.33 8.58
CA LYS A 309 20.44 12.23 7.97
C LYS A 309 20.40 13.62 8.58
N ASP A 310 19.23 14.20 8.75
CA ASP A 310 19.08 15.56 9.27
C ASP A 310 19.54 15.67 10.73
N TYR A 311 19.30 14.65 11.55
CA TYR A 311 19.80 14.59 12.92
C TYR A 311 21.29 14.20 13.01
N GLY A 312 21.84 13.56 11.96
CA GLY A 312 23.22 13.08 11.94
C GLY A 312 23.47 11.90 12.89
N ILE A 313 22.43 11.12 13.20
CA ILE A 313 22.53 9.95 14.09
C ILE A 313 22.95 8.67 13.38
N GLY A 314 23.10 8.70 12.05
CA GLY A 314 23.50 7.57 11.25
C GLY A 314 23.99 7.97 9.86
N THR A 315 24.64 7.06 9.17
CA THR A 315 25.15 7.23 7.80
C THR A 315 24.19 6.58 6.80
N ILE A 316 23.74 7.32 5.80
CA ILE A 316 22.92 6.80 4.71
C ILE A 316 23.84 6.25 3.63
N VAL A 317 23.68 4.97 3.28
CA VAL A 317 24.53 4.25 2.32
C VAL A 317 23.69 3.67 1.19
N GLY A 318 24.16 3.73 -0.04
CA GLY A 318 23.48 3.15 -1.21
C GLY A 318 23.37 4.11 -2.37
N THR A 319 22.19 4.19 -2.98
CA THR A 319 21.91 5.10 -4.11
C THR A 319 20.80 6.08 -3.75
N THR A 320 20.67 7.17 -4.53
CA THR A 320 19.60 8.18 -4.31
C THR A 320 18.22 7.51 -4.34
N THR A 321 17.39 7.85 -3.36
CA THR A 321 16.04 7.30 -3.20
C THR A 321 15.07 7.81 -4.27
N TYR A 322 13.86 7.28 -4.30
CA TYR A 322 12.87 7.48 -5.37
C TYR A 322 12.43 8.93 -5.58
N GLY A 323 12.26 9.72 -4.52
CA GLY A 323 11.78 11.11 -4.61
C GLY A 323 10.26 11.26 -4.53
N LYS A 324 9.56 10.45 -3.73
CA LYS A 324 8.12 10.61 -3.47
C LYS A 324 7.88 11.47 -2.24
N GLY A 325 7.91 12.79 -2.40
CA GLY A 325 7.73 13.79 -1.33
C GLY A 325 6.30 14.30 -1.18
N VAL A 326 5.28 13.48 -1.45
CA VAL A 326 3.86 13.87 -1.39
C VAL A 326 3.03 12.91 -0.55
N VAL A 327 2.03 13.46 0.12
CA VAL A 327 1.12 12.75 1.02
C VAL A 327 -0.23 12.57 0.34
N GLN A 328 -0.76 11.36 0.40
CA GLN A 328 -2.11 11.06 -0.05
C GLN A 328 -3.03 10.82 1.15
N THR A 329 -4.29 11.22 1.00
CA THR A 329 -5.39 10.74 1.84
C THR A 329 -6.22 9.73 1.06
N ILE A 330 -6.81 8.80 1.77
CA ILE A 330 -7.77 7.84 1.22
C ILE A 330 -9.15 8.24 1.74
N GLN A 331 -10.08 8.49 0.82
CA GLN A 331 -11.45 8.83 1.12
C GLN A 331 -12.36 7.66 0.70
N PRO A 332 -12.89 6.87 1.66
CA PRO A 332 -13.88 5.84 1.35
C PRO A 332 -15.16 6.44 0.75
N LEU A 333 -15.77 5.72 -0.18
CA LEU A 333 -17.06 6.05 -0.78
C LEU A 333 -18.15 5.10 -0.25
N THR A 334 -19.40 5.47 -0.49
CA THR A 334 -20.55 4.77 0.10
C THR A 334 -20.83 3.39 -0.49
N ASP A 335 -20.27 3.08 -1.63
CA ASP A 335 -20.36 1.81 -2.35
C ASP A 335 -19.23 0.84 -2.04
N GLY A 336 -18.34 1.20 -1.09
CA GLY A 336 -17.18 0.40 -0.70
C GLY A 336 -15.92 0.69 -1.52
N SER A 337 -16.01 1.48 -2.59
CA SER A 337 -14.85 1.97 -3.34
C SER A 337 -14.13 3.10 -2.60
N ALA A 338 -13.00 3.58 -3.09
CA ALA A 338 -12.27 4.69 -2.46
C ALA A 338 -11.52 5.55 -3.47
N VAL A 339 -11.24 6.78 -3.06
CA VAL A 339 -10.35 7.70 -3.79
C VAL A 339 -9.12 7.97 -2.95
N LYS A 340 -7.94 7.67 -3.48
CA LYS A 340 -6.66 8.15 -2.96
C LYS A 340 -6.29 9.41 -3.71
N ILE A 341 -6.03 10.50 -2.99
CA ILE A 341 -5.73 11.80 -3.58
C ILE A 341 -4.58 12.48 -2.87
N THR A 342 -3.68 13.09 -3.62
CA THR A 342 -2.56 13.88 -3.09
C THR A 342 -3.08 15.18 -2.49
N ILE A 343 -2.77 15.42 -1.21
CA ILE A 343 -3.28 16.55 -0.43
C ILE A 343 -2.19 17.47 0.10
N ALA A 344 -0.96 16.98 0.28
CA ALA A 344 0.12 17.74 0.88
C ALA A 344 1.48 17.28 0.36
N LYS A 345 2.52 18.06 0.66
CA LYS A 345 3.91 17.66 0.58
C LYS A 345 4.43 17.38 1.98
N TYR A 346 5.47 16.55 2.09
CA TYR A 346 6.20 16.41 3.34
C TYR A 346 7.65 16.85 3.19
N PHE A 347 8.22 17.25 4.32
CA PHE A 347 9.54 17.83 4.43
C PHE A 347 10.28 17.17 5.58
N THR A 348 11.60 17.02 5.44
CA THR A 348 12.47 16.52 6.50
C THR A 348 12.50 17.50 7.70
N PRO A 349 13.05 17.09 8.86
CA PRO A 349 13.17 17.98 10.03
C PRO A 349 13.82 19.33 9.73
N LYS A 350 14.82 19.37 8.84
CA LYS A 350 15.50 20.61 8.41
C LYS A 350 14.79 21.35 7.26
N GLY A 351 13.62 20.88 6.84
CA GLY A 351 12.81 21.54 5.79
C GLY A 351 13.20 21.20 4.37
N ASN A 352 13.91 20.10 4.13
CA ASN A 352 14.27 19.69 2.77
C ASN A 352 13.05 19.09 2.05
N ASP A 353 12.73 19.61 0.86
CA ASP A 353 11.73 19.05 -0.05
C ASP A 353 12.32 17.84 -0.78
N ILE A 354 11.74 16.68 -0.53
CA ILE A 354 12.17 15.39 -1.10
C ILE A 354 11.55 15.16 -2.48
N ASN A 355 10.44 15.83 -2.79
CA ASN A 355 9.64 15.55 -3.96
C ASN A 355 10.44 15.70 -5.27
N LYS A 356 10.51 14.62 -6.06
CA LYS A 356 11.26 14.49 -7.31
C LYS A 356 12.78 14.65 -7.17
N LYS A 357 13.31 14.63 -5.93
CA LYS A 357 14.73 14.75 -5.63
C LYS A 357 15.30 13.51 -4.96
N GLY A 358 14.51 12.92 -4.05
CA GLY A 358 14.95 11.85 -3.18
C GLY A 358 15.90 12.30 -2.09
N ILE A 359 16.39 11.33 -1.33
CA ILE A 359 17.46 11.49 -0.36
C ILE A 359 18.76 10.97 -1.01
N THR A 360 19.70 11.86 -1.21
CA THR A 360 21.04 11.48 -1.65
C THR A 360 21.77 10.81 -0.48
N PRO A 361 22.39 9.63 -0.64
CA PRO A 361 23.13 8.98 0.43
C PRO A 361 24.36 9.81 0.87
N ASP A 362 24.87 9.55 2.08
CA ASP A 362 26.13 10.14 2.56
C ASP A 362 27.33 9.41 1.95
N VAL A 363 27.16 8.10 1.73
CA VAL A 363 28.15 7.24 1.05
C VAL A 363 27.46 6.54 -0.12
N GLU A 364 27.83 6.96 -1.33
CA GLU A 364 27.31 6.32 -2.54
C GLU A 364 27.94 4.93 -2.70
N ALA A 365 27.08 3.94 -2.86
CA ALA A 365 27.45 2.54 -3.05
C ALA A 365 26.49 1.88 -4.03
N GLU A 366 27.03 1.34 -5.10
CA GLU A 366 26.29 0.55 -6.10
C GLU A 366 26.53 -0.95 -5.89
N LEU A 367 25.63 -1.78 -6.38
CA LEU A 367 25.86 -3.20 -6.48
C LEU A 367 26.97 -3.46 -7.52
N SER A 368 27.82 -4.44 -7.28
CA SER A 368 28.92 -4.75 -8.20
C SER A 368 28.43 -5.55 -9.41
N GLY A 369 28.90 -5.18 -10.61
CA GLY A 369 28.61 -5.88 -11.86
C GLY A 369 27.19 -5.62 -12.38
N ASP A 370 26.64 -6.60 -13.12
CA ASP A 370 25.28 -6.53 -13.70
C ASP A 370 24.18 -7.02 -12.74
N ILE A 371 24.46 -7.03 -11.42
CA ILE A 371 23.52 -7.49 -10.40
C ILE A 371 22.44 -6.43 -10.20
N THR A 372 21.19 -6.81 -10.44
CA THR A 372 20.02 -5.95 -10.25
C THR A 372 19.19 -6.34 -9.03
N ASP A 373 19.34 -7.60 -8.56
CA ASP A 373 18.64 -8.15 -7.39
C ASP A 373 19.66 -8.47 -6.28
N TRP A 374 19.73 -7.60 -5.28
CA TRP A 374 20.60 -7.78 -4.12
C TRP A 374 20.10 -8.89 -3.16
N THR A 375 18.85 -9.30 -3.26
CA THR A 375 18.26 -10.32 -2.38
C THR A 375 18.82 -11.72 -2.66
N GLU A 376 19.41 -11.92 -3.84
CA GLU A 376 20.08 -13.18 -4.21
C GLU A 376 21.55 -13.24 -3.73
N LEU A 377 22.08 -12.12 -3.21
CA LEU A 377 23.46 -12.03 -2.75
C LEU A 377 23.65 -12.57 -1.33
N THR A 378 24.78 -13.20 -1.09
CA THR A 378 25.24 -13.39 0.28
C THR A 378 25.70 -12.05 0.86
N HIS A 379 25.70 -11.90 2.18
CA HIS A 379 26.18 -10.67 2.84
C HIS A 379 27.59 -10.26 2.41
N LYS A 380 28.45 -11.22 2.03
CA LYS A 380 29.81 -10.94 1.58
C LYS A 380 29.87 -10.38 0.16
N GLU A 381 28.92 -10.73 -0.68
CA GLU A 381 28.82 -10.28 -2.07
C GLU A 381 28.07 -8.96 -2.19
N ASP A 382 27.26 -8.61 -1.20
CA ASP A 382 26.52 -7.35 -1.14
C ASP A 382 27.45 -6.17 -0.83
N THR A 383 27.92 -5.50 -1.88
CA THR A 383 28.84 -4.36 -1.78
C THR A 383 28.27 -3.17 -1.04
N GLN A 384 26.94 -2.96 -1.10
CA GLN A 384 26.26 -1.90 -0.35
C GLN A 384 26.27 -2.22 1.15
N LEU A 385 25.90 -3.45 1.53
CA LEU A 385 25.96 -3.89 2.92
C LEU A 385 27.41 -3.85 3.45
N GLN A 386 28.40 -4.34 2.67
CA GLN A 386 29.80 -4.29 3.07
C GLN A 386 30.29 -2.85 3.29
N THR A 387 29.81 -1.90 2.49
CA THR A 387 30.12 -0.47 2.67
C THR A 387 29.48 0.05 3.97
N ALA A 388 28.22 -0.26 4.25
CA ALA A 388 27.55 0.12 5.48
C ALA A 388 28.29 -0.43 6.73
N LEU A 389 28.69 -1.71 6.68
CA LEU A 389 29.44 -2.35 7.78
C LEU A 389 30.79 -1.68 8.03
N LYS A 390 31.46 -1.21 6.97
CA LYS A 390 32.72 -0.47 7.06
C LYS A 390 32.49 0.89 7.73
N GLU A 391 31.45 1.62 7.34
CA GLU A 391 31.16 2.95 7.89
C GLU A 391 30.88 2.90 9.40
N ILE A 392 30.05 1.96 9.88
CA ILE A 392 29.81 1.80 11.31
C ILE A 392 30.95 1.11 12.06
N GLY A 393 31.88 0.46 11.36
CA GLY A 393 33.06 -0.16 11.93
C GLY A 393 34.17 0.84 12.26
N GLN A 394 34.19 1.98 11.60
CA GLN A 394 35.20 3.02 11.75
C GLN A 394 34.86 4.06 12.85
N SER A 395 33.69 3.97 13.48
CA SER A 395 33.18 4.89 14.50
C SER A 395 33.68 4.54 15.88
#